data_dfb1c10af69bd073a7a9266b61e4ec7a
#
_entry.id   dfb1c10af69bd073a7a9266b61e4ec7a
#
_cell.length_a   1.000
_cell.length_b   1.000
_cell.length_c   1.000
_cell.angle_alpha   90.00
_cell.angle_beta   90.00
_cell.angle_gamma   90.00
#
_symmetry.space_group_name_H-M   'P 1'
#
loop_
_entity.id
_entity.type
_entity.pdbx_description
1 polymer ?
#
loop_
_entity_poly.entity_id
_entity_poly.type
_entity_poly.pdbx_seq_one_letter_code
_entity_poly.pdbx_strand_id
1 'polypeptide(L)'
;VDVCPTGSVSHSEFPPEKTHTIDYSQMPTPEQVMLLIKSRRSNRTLTSRPVPKEMLDKIVEAAHSAPTATNSQSLSFTVVTDPQKLRQVSDYTIGVFDSLAKLLLNPVVKCVVKPFMKDVYKYVPVFNRLKEEHKAGKDPILRKATALLLIHTPKSNRFGSEDANLAYQNASLMAQSLGVSQIYMGFVLTAIRQEGKDTLAKTLGIDGKIQAIMALGIPAFKYPKYTDRKEIVKNYIE
;
A
#
# COMPACT_ATOMS: atom_id res chain seq x y z
N VAL A 1 -10.54 -28.00 1.18
CA VAL A 1 -9.89 -28.76 2.26
C VAL A 1 -10.27 -28.13 3.61
N ASP A 2 -9.93 -26.88 3.84
CA ASP A 2 -10.12 -26.14 5.10
C ASP A 2 -11.59 -25.94 5.52
N VAL A 3 -12.54 -25.98 4.60
CA VAL A 3 -13.98 -25.87 4.88
C VAL A 3 -14.66 -27.21 5.20
N CYS A 4 -13.90 -28.34 5.15
CA CYS A 4 -14.46 -29.66 5.42
C CYS A 4 -14.44 -29.97 6.92
N PRO A 5 -15.60 -30.09 7.61
CA PRO A 5 -15.63 -30.28 9.06
C PRO A 5 -15.17 -31.67 9.49
N THR A 6 -15.16 -32.65 8.59
CA THR A 6 -14.79 -34.05 8.87
C THR A 6 -13.36 -34.37 8.45
N GLY A 7 -12.65 -33.45 7.79
CA GLY A 7 -11.28 -33.69 7.29
C GLY A 7 -11.18 -34.75 6.19
N SER A 8 -12.30 -35.12 5.55
CA SER A 8 -12.35 -36.20 4.54
C SER A 8 -12.00 -35.72 3.12
N VAL A 9 -11.81 -34.42 2.92
CA VAL A 9 -11.44 -33.85 1.61
C VAL A 9 -9.92 -33.62 1.57
N SER A 10 -9.25 -34.16 0.57
CA SER A 10 -7.83 -33.89 0.28
C SER A 10 -7.68 -33.24 -1.09
N HIS A 11 -6.61 -32.47 -1.27
CA HIS A 11 -6.26 -31.84 -2.53
C HIS A 11 -4.74 -31.86 -2.73
N SER A 12 -4.27 -32.15 -3.92
CA SER A 12 -2.84 -32.26 -4.21
C SER A 12 -2.02 -30.99 -3.94
N GLU A 13 -2.63 -29.83 -4.14
CA GLU A 13 -1.97 -28.53 -3.87
C GLU A 13 -1.99 -28.13 -2.39
N PHE A 14 -2.87 -28.78 -1.59
CA PHE A 14 -3.05 -28.55 -0.15
C PHE A 14 -2.91 -29.87 0.62
N PRO A 15 -1.70 -30.45 0.63
CA PRO A 15 -1.43 -31.66 1.36
C PRO A 15 -1.53 -31.43 2.89
N PRO A 16 -1.57 -32.51 3.71
CA PRO A 16 -1.78 -32.40 5.17
C PRO A 16 -0.83 -31.44 5.88
N GLU A 17 0.43 -31.36 5.44
CA GLU A 17 1.44 -30.45 6.00
C GLU A 17 1.17 -28.94 5.74
N LYS A 18 0.27 -28.63 4.82
CA LYS A 18 -0.23 -27.25 4.56
C LYS A 18 -1.59 -26.99 5.19
N THR A 19 -2.12 -27.93 5.95
CA THR A 19 -3.42 -27.83 6.60
C THR A 19 -3.21 -27.79 8.12
N HIS A 20 -3.61 -26.69 8.76
CA HIS A 20 -3.36 -26.45 10.18
C HIS A 20 -4.67 -26.41 10.95
N THR A 21 -4.68 -26.98 12.15
CA THR A 21 -5.82 -26.88 13.08
C THR A 21 -5.81 -25.49 13.73
N ILE A 22 -6.99 -24.86 13.77
CA ILE A 22 -7.15 -23.57 14.46
C ILE A 22 -7.30 -23.82 15.96
N ASP A 23 -6.39 -23.28 16.75
CA ASP A 23 -6.55 -23.21 18.20
C ASP A 23 -7.34 -21.94 18.57
N TYR A 24 -8.62 -22.10 18.74
CA TYR A 24 -9.52 -20.99 19.10
C TYR A 24 -9.19 -20.34 20.45
N SER A 25 -8.45 -21.02 21.34
CA SER A 25 -8.05 -20.44 22.63
C SER A 25 -7.00 -19.34 22.47
N GLN A 26 -6.28 -19.31 21.35
CA GLN A 26 -5.28 -18.29 21.02
C GLN A 26 -5.83 -17.12 20.21
N MET A 27 -7.13 -17.13 19.90
CA MET A 27 -7.72 -16.01 19.19
C MET A 27 -7.69 -14.73 20.02
N PRO A 28 -7.34 -13.57 19.41
CA PRO A 28 -7.40 -12.29 20.11
C PRO A 28 -8.83 -11.94 20.50
N THR A 29 -8.99 -11.26 21.65
CA THR A 29 -10.32 -10.76 22.05
C THR A 29 -10.80 -9.67 21.09
N PRO A 30 -12.12 -9.41 20.99
CA PRO A 30 -12.67 -8.30 20.21
C PRO A 30 -12.03 -6.95 20.54
N GLU A 31 -11.73 -6.71 21.82
CA GLU A 31 -11.09 -5.48 22.31
C GLU A 31 -9.65 -5.36 21.82
N GLN A 32 -8.90 -6.47 21.80
CA GLN A 32 -7.54 -6.50 21.26
C GLN A 32 -7.52 -6.22 19.77
N VAL A 33 -8.42 -6.83 19.01
CA VAL A 33 -8.57 -6.57 17.58
C VAL A 33 -8.94 -5.11 17.33
N MET A 34 -9.91 -4.58 18.09
CA MET A 34 -10.34 -3.18 17.95
C MET A 34 -9.21 -2.21 18.32
N LEU A 35 -8.43 -2.50 19.34
CA LEU A 35 -7.27 -1.69 19.71
C LEU A 35 -6.23 -1.66 18.60
N LEU A 36 -5.90 -2.80 17.99
CA LEU A 36 -4.98 -2.89 16.86
C LEU A 36 -5.47 -2.04 15.68
N ILE A 37 -6.76 -2.16 15.34
CA ILE A 37 -7.37 -1.39 14.25
C ILE A 37 -7.31 0.12 14.54
N LYS A 38 -7.68 0.56 15.74
CA LYS A 38 -7.71 1.97 16.13
C LYS A 38 -6.33 2.58 16.29
N SER A 39 -5.34 1.81 16.75
CA SER A 39 -3.95 2.26 16.96
C SER A 39 -3.16 2.43 15.67
N ARG A 40 -3.54 1.71 14.59
CA ARG A 40 -2.83 1.75 13.32
C ARG A 40 -2.86 3.16 12.69
N ARG A 41 -1.69 3.70 12.40
CA ARG A 41 -1.52 5.02 11.77
C ARG A 41 -0.45 5.00 10.68
N SER A 42 -0.58 5.94 9.75
CA SER A 42 0.49 6.28 8.80
C SER A 42 1.50 7.22 9.49
N ASN A 43 2.40 6.67 10.28
CA ASN A 43 3.48 7.46 10.88
C ASN A 43 4.55 7.75 9.81
N ARG A 44 4.75 9.04 9.52
CA ARG A 44 5.63 9.52 8.46
C ARG A 44 6.99 10.00 8.96
N THR A 45 7.25 9.81 10.25
CA THR A 45 8.54 10.15 10.87
C THR A 45 9.31 8.86 11.12
N LEU A 46 10.12 8.51 10.14
CA LEU A 46 10.86 7.27 10.10
C LEU A 46 12.34 7.50 10.43
N THR A 47 12.98 6.49 11.02
CA THR A 47 14.43 6.43 11.19
C THR A 47 15.07 5.89 9.92
N SER A 48 16.41 5.95 9.84
CA SER A 48 17.18 5.32 8.76
C SER A 48 17.46 3.83 9.00
N ARG A 49 17.01 3.25 10.13
CA ARG A 49 17.21 1.83 10.40
C ARG A 49 16.42 0.98 9.43
N PRO A 50 17.03 -0.01 8.77
CA PRO A 50 16.31 -0.92 7.89
C PRO A 50 15.28 -1.73 8.68
N VAL A 51 14.17 -2.05 8.04
CA VAL A 51 13.21 -3.02 8.59
C VAL A 51 13.82 -4.42 8.46
N PRO A 52 13.92 -5.21 9.54
CA PRO A 52 14.43 -6.57 9.47
C PRO A 52 13.65 -7.45 8.47
N LYS A 53 14.38 -8.34 7.78
CA LYS A 53 13.79 -9.21 6.74
C LYS A 53 12.66 -10.06 7.31
N GLU A 54 12.82 -10.62 8.51
CA GLU A 54 11.83 -11.46 9.17
C GLU A 54 10.51 -10.71 9.44
N MET A 55 10.58 -9.40 9.70
CA MET A 55 9.38 -8.57 9.83
C MET A 55 8.73 -8.30 8.47
N LEU A 56 9.54 -8.08 7.43
CA LEU A 56 9.02 -7.93 6.06
C LEU A 56 8.33 -9.20 5.59
N ASP A 57 8.93 -10.36 5.84
CA ASP A 57 8.37 -11.67 5.48
C ASP A 57 6.99 -11.90 6.17
N LYS A 58 6.87 -11.59 7.48
CA LYS A 58 5.58 -11.67 8.20
C LYS A 58 4.53 -10.70 7.66
N ILE A 59 4.94 -9.51 7.24
CA ILE A 59 4.03 -8.52 6.64
C ILE A 59 3.52 -9.01 5.29
N VAL A 60 4.39 -9.63 4.49
CA VAL A 60 4.02 -10.23 3.19
C VAL A 60 3.11 -11.43 3.39
N GLU A 61 3.41 -12.31 4.36
CA GLU A 61 2.57 -13.46 4.72
C GLU A 61 1.14 -13.01 5.11
N ALA A 62 1.03 -11.98 5.95
CA ALA A 62 -0.27 -11.42 6.31
C ALA A 62 -1.01 -10.83 5.10
N ALA A 63 -0.29 -10.17 4.18
CA ALA A 63 -0.87 -9.70 2.92
C ALA A 63 -1.39 -10.85 2.06
N HIS A 64 -0.60 -11.91 1.93
CA HIS A 64 -0.94 -13.10 1.15
C HIS A 64 -2.17 -13.83 1.69
N SER A 65 -2.40 -13.79 3.01
CA SER A 65 -3.55 -14.41 3.68
C SER A 65 -4.86 -13.65 3.48
N ALA A 66 -4.88 -12.57 2.70
CA ALA A 66 -6.10 -11.83 2.42
C ALA A 66 -7.04 -12.61 1.49
N PRO A 67 -8.37 -12.49 1.67
CA PRO A 67 -9.32 -13.06 0.73
C PRO A 67 -9.17 -12.39 -0.65
N THR A 68 -9.39 -13.17 -1.70
CA THR A 68 -9.40 -12.69 -3.07
C THR A 68 -10.69 -13.07 -3.77
N ALA A 69 -11.12 -12.28 -4.74
CA ALA A 69 -12.32 -12.57 -5.52
C ALA A 69 -12.22 -13.98 -6.14
N THR A 70 -13.26 -14.78 -5.95
CA THR A 70 -13.32 -16.20 -6.39
C THR A 70 -12.16 -17.09 -5.88
N ASN A 71 -11.52 -16.68 -4.78
CA ASN A 71 -10.32 -17.34 -4.25
C ASN A 71 -9.20 -17.48 -5.31
N SER A 72 -9.06 -16.48 -6.17
CA SER A 72 -8.13 -16.53 -7.30
C SER A 72 -6.65 -16.57 -6.88
N GLN A 73 -6.32 -16.10 -5.67
CA GLN A 73 -4.98 -16.04 -5.11
C GLN A 73 -3.93 -15.47 -6.09
N SER A 74 -4.35 -14.57 -6.96
CA SER A 74 -3.55 -14.04 -8.07
C SER A 74 -2.72 -12.81 -7.71
N LEU A 75 -2.58 -12.50 -6.41
CA LEU A 75 -1.72 -11.44 -5.93
C LEU A 75 -0.26 -11.88 -5.95
N SER A 76 0.59 -10.96 -6.38
CA SER A 76 2.05 -11.09 -6.29
C SER A 76 2.61 -9.92 -5.49
N PHE A 77 3.72 -10.16 -4.81
CA PHE A 77 4.33 -9.23 -3.87
C PHE A 77 5.79 -8.98 -4.23
N THR A 78 6.16 -7.72 -4.40
CA THR A 78 7.56 -7.33 -4.59
C THR A 78 7.99 -6.43 -3.44
N VAL A 79 9.03 -6.84 -2.72
CA VAL A 79 9.65 -6.04 -1.67
C VAL A 79 10.92 -5.40 -2.20
N VAL A 80 10.99 -4.08 -2.13
CA VAL A 80 12.15 -3.29 -2.54
C VAL A 80 12.81 -2.71 -1.31
N THR A 81 14.08 -3.07 -1.07
CA THR A 81 14.91 -2.55 0.04
C THR A 81 16.16 -1.86 -0.45
N ASP A 82 16.50 -1.99 -1.74
CA ASP A 82 17.64 -1.32 -2.35
C ASP A 82 17.41 0.20 -2.35
N PRO A 83 18.30 0.99 -1.71
CA PRO A 83 18.20 2.44 -1.65
C PRO A 83 18.16 3.13 -3.02
N GLN A 84 18.86 2.57 -4.02
CA GLN A 84 18.85 3.14 -5.38
C GLN A 84 17.48 2.92 -6.04
N LYS A 85 16.89 1.74 -5.88
CA LYS A 85 15.54 1.45 -6.38
C LYS A 85 14.48 2.30 -5.66
N LEU A 86 14.59 2.47 -4.35
CA LEU A 86 13.72 3.37 -3.59
C LEU A 86 13.80 4.80 -4.12
N ARG A 87 15.02 5.30 -4.38
CA ARG A 87 15.21 6.63 -4.98
C ARG A 87 14.58 6.73 -6.37
N GLN A 88 14.73 5.70 -7.22
CA GLN A 88 14.10 5.66 -8.55
C GLN A 88 12.58 5.80 -8.47
N VAL A 89 11.93 5.22 -7.45
CA VAL A 89 10.47 5.38 -7.23
C VAL A 89 10.13 6.84 -6.91
N SER A 90 10.93 7.51 -6.06
CA SER A 90 10.72 8.93 -5.75
C SER A 90 10.97 9.81 -6.97
N ASP A 91 12.08 9.59 -7.70
CA ASP A 91 12.44 10.33 -8.90
C ASP A 91 11.36 10.19 -9.99
N TYR A 92 10.88 8.97 -10.24
CA TYR A 92 9.78 8.69 -11.14
C TYR A 92 8.52 9.50 -10.77
N THR A 93 8.12 9.44 -9.50
CA THR A 93 6.90 10.11 -9.04
C THR A 93 6.98 11.62 -9.21
N ILE A 94 8.12 12.21 -8.84
CA ILE A 94 8.38 13.65 -9.02
C ILE A 94 8.39 14.02 -10.51
N GLY A 95 9.01 13.20 -11.37
CA GLY A 95 9.07 13.43 -12.81
C GLY A 95 7.69 13.47 -13.46
N VAL A 96 6.80 12.55 -13.09
CA VAL A 96 5.42 12.52 -13.58
C VAL A 96 4.67 13.77 -13.13
N PHE A 97 4.78 14.16 -11.84
CA PHE A 97 4.10 15.34 -11.32
C PHE A 97 4.64 16.65 -11.90
N ASP A 98 5.95 16.76 -12.15
CA ASP A 98 6.53 17.92 -12.83
C ASP A 98 6.00 18.06 -14.26
N SER A 99 5.93 16.94 -14.98
CA SER A 99 5.37 16.91 -16.34
C SER A 99 3.90 17.32 -16.36
N LEU A 100 3.11 16.83 -15.39
CA LEU A 100 1.70 17.19 -15.25
C LEU A 100 1.54 18.67 -14.88
N ALA A 101 2.35 19.19 -13.96
CA ALA A 101 2.32 20.60 -13.58
C ALA A 101 2.65 21.52 -14.78
N LYS A 102 3.67 21.19 -15.57
CA LYS A 102 4.03 21.92 -16.78
C LYS A 102 2.89 21.91 -17.80
N LEU A 103 2.25 20.75 -18.01
CA LEU A 103 1.10 20.62 -18.90
C LEU A 103 -0.06 21.52 -18.46
N LEU A 104 -0.43 21.47 -17.17
CA LEU A 104 -1.51 22.29 -16.62
C LEU A 104 -1.23 23.79 -16.65
N LEU A 105 0.04 24.20 -16.54
CA LEU A 105 0.46 25.60 -16.61
C LEU A 105 0.60 26.13 -18.02
N ASN A 106 0.59 25.27 -19.06
CA ASN A 106 0.59 25.71 -20.45
C ASN A 106 -0.62 26.60 -20.72
N PRO A 107 -0.46 27.82 -21.30
CA PRO A 107 -1.55 28.76 -21.48
C PRO A 107 -2.75 28.21 -22.26
N VAL A 108 -2.49 27.44 -23.33
CA VAL A 108 -3.54 26.84 -24.17
C VAL A 108 -4.32 25.78 -23.37
N VAL A 109 -3.62 24.87 -22.72
CA VAL A 109 -4.23 23.81 -21.89
C VAL A 109 -5.02 24.45 -20.75
N LYS A 110 -4.47 25.46 -20.08
CA LYS A 110 -5.12 26.19 -18.99
C LYS A 110 -6.43 26.84 -19.45
N CYS A 111 -6.46 27.45 -20.62
CA CYS A 111 -7.65 28.07 -21.16
C CYS A 111 -8.79 27.06 -21.37
N VAL A 112 -8.46 25.87 -21.89
CA VAL A 112 -9.44 24.82 -22.20
C VAL A 112 -9.83 24.01 -20.97
N VAL A 113 -8.86 23.58 -20.17
CA VAL A 113 -9.08 22.60 -19.07
C VAL A 113 -9.59 23.25 -17.79
N LYS A 114 -9.10 24.46 -17.45
CA LYS A 114 -9.43 25.10 -16.16
C LYS A 114 -10.92 25.35 -15.93
N PRO A 115 -11.76 25.72 -16.94
CA PRO A 115 -13.19 25.89 -16.72
C PRO A 115 -13.90 24.61 -16.25
N PHE A 116 -13.45 23.44 -16.75
CA PHE A 116 -14.09 22.13 -16.48
C PHE A 116 -13.47 21.37 -15.31
N MET A 117 -12.17 21.59 -15.01
CA MET A 117 -11.41 20.81 -14.03
C MET A 117 -10.66 21.73 -13.04
N LYS A 118 -11.37 22.66 -12.40
CA LYS A 118 -10.77 23.63 -11.45
C LYS A 118 -10.02 22.94 -10.31
N ASP A 119 -10.49 21.80 -9.84
CA ASP A 119 -9.92 21.11 -8.68
C ASP A 119 -8.52 20.54 -8.95
N VAL A 120 -8.20 20.16 -10.19
CA VAL A 120 -6.87 19.67 -10.55
C VAL A 120 -5.80 20.74 -10.36
N TYR A 121 -6.14 22.00 -10.59
CA TYR A 121 -5.20 23.13 -10.41
C TYR A 121 -4.80 23.38 -8.95
N LYS A 122 -5.59 22.92 -7.98
CA LYS A 122 -5.24 22.99 -6.56
C LYS A 122 -4.00 22.16 -6.20
N TYR A 123 -3.67 21.16 -7.02
CA TYR A 123 -2.50 20.29 -6.82
C TYR A 123 -1.21 20.85 -7.39
N VAL A 124 -1.26 21.82 -8.31
CA VAL A 124 -0.05 22.42 -8.93
C VAL A 124 0.92 22.98 -7.87
N PRO A 125 0.49 23.76 -6.87
CA PRO A 125 1.39 24.22 -5.79
C PRO A 125 2.01 23.04 -5.00
N VAL A 126 1.24 21.96 -4.80
CA VAL A 126 1.74 20.74 -4.12
C VAL A 126 2.84 20.09 -4.94
N PHE A 127 2.65 19.91 -6.24
CA PHE A 127 3.64 19.31 -7.14
C PHE A 127 4.94 20.15 -7.18
N ASN A 128 4.82 21.46 -7.27
CA ASN A 128 5.97 22.36 -7.24
C ASN A 128 6.73 22.25 -5.92
N ARG A 129 6.04 22.24 -4.77
CA ARG A 129 6.66 22.04 -3.46
C ARG A 129 7.40 20.71 -3.36
N LEU A 130 6.76 19.60 -3.77
CA LEU A 130 7.38 18.27 -3.76
C LEU A 130 8.67 18.26 -4.60
N LYS A 131 8.64 18.91 -5.77
CA LYS A 131 9.82 19.04 -6.64
C LYS A 131 10.95 19.81 -5.97
N GLU A 132 10.65 20.97 -5.36
CA GLU A 132 11.67 21.78 -4.68
C GLU A 132 12.23 21.08 -3.44
N GLU A 133 11.40 20.40 -2.63
CA GLU A 133 11.87 19.60 -1.52
C GLU A 133 12.79 18.45 -2.00
N HIS A 134 12.44 17.81 -3.10
CA HIS A 134 13.24 16.74 -3.69
C HIS A 134 14.60 17.26 -4.22
N LYS A 135 14.63 18.38 -4.92
CA LYS A 135 15.86 19.05 -5.34
C LYS A 135 16.76 19.45 -4.17
N ALA A 136 16.17 19.81 -3.04
CA ALA A 136 16.88 20.13 -1.81
C ALA A 136 17.40 18.87 -1.06
N GLY A 137 17.38 17.69 -1.69
CA GLY A 137 17.86 16.43 -1.13
C GLY A 137 16.92 15.78 -0.11
N LYS A 138 15.68 16.28 0.06
CA LYS A 138 14.65 15.64 0.88
C LYS A 138 13.93 14.58 0.06
N ASP A 139 13.38 13.58 0.73
CA ASP A 139 12.46 12.63 0.10
C ASP A 139 11.02 12.88 0.59
N PRO A 140 10.25 13.73 -0.10
CA PRO A 140 8.88 14.02 0.27
C PRO A 140 7.90 12.91 -0.11
N ILE A 141 8.32 11.93 -0.93
CA ILE A 141 7.50 10.81 -1.40
C ILE A 141 7.56 9.66 -0.40
N LEU A 142 8.71 9.01 -0.24
CA LEU A 142 8.88 7.82 0.61
C LEU A 142 9.21 8.17 2.07
N ARG A 143 9.60 9.42 2.37
CA ARG A 143 9.82 9.93 3.73
C ARG A 143 10.83 9.10 4.53
N LYS A 144 11.93 8.73 3.89
CA LYS A 144 13.00 7.87 4.46
C LYS A 144 12.53 6.43 4.77
N ALA A 145 11.47 5.94 4.13
CA ALA A 145 11.14 4.52 4.20
C ALA A 145 12.29 3.68 3.70
N THR A 146 12.58 2.60 4.41
CA THR A 146 13.68 1.69 4.09
C THR A 146 13.23 0.44 3.33
N ALA A 147 11.92 0.29 3.14
CA ALA A 147 11.35 -0.75 2.29
C ALA A 147 10.05 -0.29 1.64
N LEU A 148 9.76 -0.84 0.47
CA LEU A 148 8.45 -0.77 -0.19
C LEU A 148 7.92 -2.19 -0.39
N LEU A 149 6.65 -2.39 -0.09
CA LEU A 149 5.89 -3.54 -0.53
C LEU A 149 4.97 -3.09 -1.66
N LEU A 150 5.18 -3.66 -2.86
CA LEU A 150 4.32 -3.45 -4.02
C LEU A 150 3.46 -4.69 -4.21
N ILE A 151 2.16 -4.51 -4.22
CA ILE A 151 1.17 -5.56 -4.45
C ILE A 151 0.67 -5.40 -5.88
N HIS A 152 0.85 -6.45 -6.67
CA HIS A 152 0.54 -6.41 -8.10
C HIS A 152 -0.20 -7.67 -8.56
N THR A 153 -0.87 -7.56 -9.69
CA THR A 153 -1.69 -8.64 -10.26
C THR A 153 -1.43 -8.75 -11.76
N PRO A 154 -1.77 -9.89 -12.37
CA PRO A 154 -1.92 -9.95 -13.81
C PRO A 154 -2.85 -8.84 -14.31
N LYS A 155 -2.57 -8.30 -15.51
CA LYS A 155 -3.38 -7.21 -16.09
C LYS A 155 -4.83 -7.61 -16.34
N SER A 156 -5.09 -8.89 -16.51
CA SER A 156 -6.41 -9.48 -16.73
C SER A 156 -7.26 -9.59 -15.46
N ASN A 157 -6.67 -9.43 -14.26
CA ASN A 157 -7.45 -9.52 -13.02
C ASN A 157 -8.40 -8.32 -12.88
N ARG A 158 -9.71 -8.60 -12.94
CA ARG A 158 -10.77 -7.58 -12.85
C ARG A 158 -10.92 -6.99 -11.45
N PHE A 159 -10.60 -7.76 -10.41
CA PHE A 159 -10.73 -7.38 -8.99
C PHE A 159 -9.37 -7.08 -8.35
N GLY A 160 -8.32 -6.87 -9.18
CA GLY A 160 -6.97 -6.70 -8.69
C GLY A 160 -6.78 -5.53 -7.73
N SER A 161 -7.54 -4.45 -7.90
CA SER A 161 -7.51 -3.29 -7.00
C SER A 161 -8.13 -3.61 -5.63
N GLU A 162 -9.26 -4.28 -5.62
CA GLU A 162 -10.00 -4.70 -4.43
C GLU A 162 -9.18 -5.72 -3.64
N ASP A 163 -8.74 -6.79 -4.29
CA ASP A 163 -7.91 -7.84 -3.70
C ASP A 163 -6.63 -7.25 -3.09
N ALA A 164 -5.93 -6.38 -3.83
CA ALA A 164 -4.70 -5.75 -3.35
C ALA A 164 -4.92 -4.80 -2.16
N ASN A 165 -6.07 -4.14 -2.07
CA ASN A 165 -6.38 -3.28 -0.93
C ASN A 165 -6.78 -4.09 0.31
N LEU A 166 -7.42 -5.26 0.16
CA LEU A 166 -7.62 -6.21 1.26
C LEU A 166 -6.28 -6.74 1.78
N ALA A 167 -5.39 -7.16 0.87
CA ALA A 167 -4.04 -7.59 1.22
C ALA A 167 -3.23 -6.46 1.90
N TYR A 168 -3.32 -5.23 1.38
CA TYR A 168 -2.72 -4.06 2.00
C TYR A 168 -3.21 -3.87 3.45
N GLN A 169 -4.51 -4.02 3.69
CA GLN A 169 -5.07 -3.84 5.04
C GLN A 169 -4.52 -4.88 6.02
N ASN A 170 -4.46 -6.16 5.63
CA ASN A 170 -3.85 -7.20 6.46
C ASN A 170 -2.38 -6.90 6.76
N ALA A 171 -1.60 -6.55 5.72
CA ALA A 171 -0.21 -6.12 5.87
C ALA A 171 -0.06 -4.93 6.83
N SER A 172 -0.98 -3.96 6.77
CA SER A 172 -0.92 -2.76 7.61
C SER A 172 -1.18 -3.05 9.10
N LEU A 173 -2.04 -4.02 9.40
CA LEU A 173 -2.30 -4.47 10.76
C LEU A 173 -1.12 -5.28 11.30
N MET A 174 -0.54 -6.17 10.49
CA MET A 174 0.67 -6.91 10.84
C MET A 174 1.86 -5.98 11.07
N ALA A 175 2.08 -4.99 10.22
CA ALA A 175 3.12 -3.99 10.42
C ALA A 175 2.93 -3.24 11.75
N GLN A 176 1.69 -2.85 12.08
CA GLN A 176 1.36 -2.19 13.35
C GLN A 176 1.68 -3.08 14.56
N SER A 177 1.35 -4.36 14.52
CA SER A 177 1.63 -5.31 15.62
C SER A 177 3.13 -5.53 15.81
N LEU A 178 3.90 -5.54 14.73
CA LEU A 178 5.37 -5.65 14.76
C LEU A 178 6.08 -4.33 15.15
N GLY A 179 5.35 -3.24 15.34
CA GLY A 179 5.93 -1.91 15.59
C GLY A 179 6.61 -1.29 14.37
N VAL A 180 6.32 -1.79 13.18
CA VAL A 180 6.77 -1.23 11.90
C VAL A 180 5.75 -0.20 11.43
N SER A 181 6.24 0.97 11.04
CA SER A 181 5.39 2.01 10.46
C SER A 181 5.09 1.71 9.01
N GLN A 182 3.86 1.96 8.60
CA GLN A 182 3.42 1.81 7.22
C GLN A 182 2.79 3.11 6.69
N ILE A 183 2.98 3.39 5.41
CA ILE A 183 2.42 4.55 4.73
C ILE A 183 1.83 4.11 3.38
N TYR A 184 0.56 4.43 3.13
CA TYR A 184 -0.04 4.22 1.82
C TYR A 184 0.55 5.19 0.79
N MET A 185 1.13 4.66 -0.27
CA MET A 185 1.84 5.45 -1.29
C MET A 185 0.89 5.99 -2.37
N GLY A 186 -0.08 6.80 -1.93
CA GLY A 186 -1.06 7.41 -2.82
C GLY A 186 -0.45 8.26 -3.93
N PHE A 187 0.64 8.99 -3.67
CA PHE A 187 1.33 9.79 -4.69
C PHE A 187 1.92 8.91 -5.78
N VAL A 188 2.59 7.81 -5.41
CA VAL A 188 3.17 6.87 -6.38
C VAL A 188 2.08 6.24 -7.24
N LEU A 189 0.99 5.76 -6.61
CA LEU A 189 -0.16 5.20 -7.34
C LEU A 189 -0.83 6.23 -8.26
N THR A 190 -0.92 7.49 -7.81
CA THR A 190 -1.45 8.57 -8.65
C THR A 190 -0.53 8.81 -9.86
N ALA A 191 0.79 8.84 -9.66
CA ALA A 191 1.74 8.98 -10.76
C ALA A 191 1.62 7.83 -11.78
N ILE A 192 1.53 6.58 -11.32
CA ILE A 192 1.32 5.41 -12.18
C ILE A 192 0.03 5.55 -13.01
N ARG A 193 -1.06 5.95 -12.38
CA ARG A 193 -2.35 6.13 -13.07
C ARG A 193 -2.33 7.27 -14.09
N GLN A 194 -1.64 8.36 -13.79
CA GLN A 194 -1.51 9.51 -14.69
C GLN A 194 -0.62 9.23 -15.89
N GLU A 195 0.45 8.47 -15.69
CA GLU A 195 1.35 8.13 -16.77
C GLU A 195 0.77 7.07 -17.72
N GLY A 196 0.16 6.02 -17.19
CA GLY A 196 -0.53 4.96 -17.95
C GLY A 196 0.36 4.04 -18.80
N LYS A 197 1.71 4.06 -18.61
CA LYS A 197 2.70 3.34 -19.45
C LYS A 197 3.41 2.19 -18.78
N ASP A 198 3.06 1.85 -17.55
CA ASP A 198 3.73 0.83 -16.73
C ASP A 198 5.25 1.07 -16.56
N THR A 199 5.73 2.31 -16.68
CA THR A 199 7.17 2.62 -16.61
C THR A 199 7.77 2.18 -15.28
N LEU A 200 7.10 2.47 -14.15
CA LEU A 200 7.61 2.07 -12.85
C LEU A 200 7.65 0.55 -12.69
N ALA A 201 6.62 -0.17 -13.15
CA ALA A 201 6.61 -1.63 -13.11
C ALA A 201 7.79 -2.22 -13.89
N LYS A 202 8.03 -1.73 -15.11
CA LYS A 202 9.18 -2.14 -15.94
C LYS A 202 10.52 -1.83 -15.28
N THR A 203 10.68 -0.64 -14.69
CA THR A 203 11.91 -0.24 -13.97
C THR A 203 12.22 -1.15 -12.80
N LEU A 204 11.20 -1.66 -12.13
CA LEU A 204 11.32 -2.57 -10.99
C LEU A 204 11.31 -4.05 -11.38
N GLY A 205 11.17 -4.39 -12.66
CA GLY A 205 11.09 -5.77 -13.16
C GLY A 205 9.80 -6.49 -12.74
N ILE A 206 8.71 -5.73 -12.56
CA ILE A 206 7.41 -6.28 -12.17
C ILE A 206 6.61 -6.59 -13.44
N ASP A 207 6.23 -7.86 -13.58
CA ASP A 207 5.26 -8.27 -14.57
C ASP A 207 3.85 -8.14 -13.99
N GLY A 208 3.00 -7.38 -14.70
CA GLY A 208 1.63 -7.11 -14.27
C GLY A 208 1.36 -5.65 -13.91
N LYS A 209 0.25 -5.42 -13.19
CA LYS A 209 -0.22 -4.10 -12.79
C LYS A 209 -0.03 -3.88 -11.30
N ILE A 210 0.68 -2.85 -10.92
CA ILE A 210 0.81 -2.42 -9.52
C ILE A 210 -0.54 -1.85 -9.07
N GLN A 211 -1.12 -2.45 -8.03
CA GLN A 211 -2.46 -2.12 -7.52
C GLN A 211 -2.42 -1.37 -6.18
N ALA A 212 -1.49 -1.75 -5.30
CA ALA A 212 -1.28 -1.09 -4.01
C ALA A 212 0.20 -1.01 -3.67
N ILE A 213 0.61 0.02 -2.93
CA ILE A 213 2.00 0.22 -2.52
C ILE A 213 2.02 0.68 -1.06
N MET A 214 2.85 0.02 -0.27
CA MET A 214 3.10 0.32 1.14
C MET A 214 4.56 0.70 1.33
N ALA A 215 4.84 1.89 1.85
CA ALA A 215 6.16 2.21 2.35
C ALA A 215 6.28 1.76 3.81
N LEU A 216 7.38 1.14 4.15
CA LEU A 216 7.68 0.54 5.45
C LEU A 216 8.95 1.14 6.04
N GLY A 217 8.95 1.34 7.36
CA GLY A 217 10.12 1.85 8.07
C GLY A 217 9.98 1.75 9.58
N ILE A 218 11.09 1.85 10.28
CA ILE A 218 11.10 1.88 11.74
C ILE A 218 10.71 3.29 12.20
N PRO A 219 9.62 3.46 12.98
CA PRO A 219 9.19 4.77 13.42
C PRO A 219 10.17 5.38 14.41
N ALA A 220 10.37 6.70 14.35
CA ALA A 220 11.18 7.43 15.33
C ALA A 220 10.50 7.52 16.69
N PHE A 221 9.18 7.45 16.73
CA PHE A 221 8.38 7.43 17.95
C PHE A 221 7.04 6.73 17.71
N LYS A 222 6.40 6.31 18.80
CA LYS A 222 5.04 5.74 18.80
C LYS A 222 4.03 6.80 19.24
N TYR A 223 2.88 6.84 18.59
CA TYR A 223 1.78 7.70 19.03
C TYR A 223 1.14 7.11 20.29
N PRO A 224 1.05 7.86 21.39
CA PRO A 224 0.51 7.36 22.65
C PRO A 224 -1.02 7.31 22.70
N LYS A 225 -1.70 7.95 21.75
CA LYS A 225 -3.15 8.15 21.75
C LYS A 225 -3.74 7.89 20.35
N TYR A 226 -4.97 7.46 20.30
CA TYR A 226 -5.83 7.52 19.13
C TYR A 226 -7.05 8.39 19.42
N THR A 227 -7.68 8.88 18.36
CA THR A 227 -8.92 9.66 18.44
C THR A 227 -10.05 8.88 17.79
N ASP A 228 -11.24 9.03 18.31
CA ASP A 228 -12.42 8.48 17.65
C ASP A 228 -12.61 9.12 16.28
N ARG A 229 -13.25 8.41 15.40
CA ARG A 229 -13.65 8.92 14.11
C ARG A 229 -14.94 9.71 14.24
N LYS A 230 -15.36 10.36 13.15
CA LYS A 230 -16.69 10.97 13.04
C LYS A 230 -17.78 9.92 13.34
N GLU A 231 -18.93 10.38 13.74
CA GLU A 231 -20.10 9.51 13.99
C GLU A 231 -20.38 8.57 12.82
N ILE A 232 -20.79 7.37 13.17
CA ILE A 232 -21.12 6.35 12.18
C ILE A 232 -22.54 6.64 11.68
N VAL A 233 -22.69 6.86 10.39
CA VAL A 233 -24.00 6.84 9.74
C VAL A 233 -24.33 5.39 9.41
N LYS A 234 -25.35 4.84 10.06
CA LYS A 234 -25.79 3.46 9.85
C LYS A 234 -27.32 3.39 9.79
N ASN A 235 -27.83 2.57 8.89
CA ASN A 235 -29.24 2.28 8.77
C ASN A 235 -29.45 0.78 8.91
N TYR A 236 -30.50 0.38 9.61
CA TYR A 236 -30.98 -1.00 9.65
C TYR A 236 -32.27 -1.04 8.81
N ILE A 237 -32.35 -1.97 7.88
CA ILE A 237 -33.57 -2.26 7.10
C ILE A 237 -34.04 -3.61 7.63
N GLU A 238 -35.18 -3.59 8.31
CA GLU A 238 -35.87 -4.75 8.89
C GLU A 238 -37.01 -5.22 7.98
#